data_ab0331de5ae1751862c3ee7bc243d0eb
#
_entry.id   ab0331de5ae1751862c3ee7bc243d0eb
#
_cell.length_a   1.000
_cell.length_b   1.000
_cell.length_c   1.000
_cell.angle_alpha   90.00
_cell.angle_beta   90.00
_cell.angle_gamma   90.00
#
_symmetry.space_group_name_H-M   'P 1'
#
loop_
_entity.id
_entity.type
_entity.pdbx_description
1 polymer ?
#
loop_
_entity_poly.entity_id
_entity_poly.type
_entity_poly.pdbx_seq_one_letter_code
_entity_poly.pdbx_strand_id
1 'polypeptide(L)'
;MPGRREENAGKRMLKHLSAILEKSGVIIFEYHIKTDTLIRYNKELEVEVEIPKYCDYLRDKTRIYPDDRWKAIEFYSGRIKGPIDIREVDDDGYVSRKRLETVSIEEDEEEGRSCILFGMVTDVTGEWHQEERLERELGQYREEEATCNGCAGYPKYDQVTGLLSFNRFREEVDSCCPVSKM
;
A
#
# COMPACT_ATOMS: atom_id res chain seq x y z
N MET A 1 -12.99 18.60 -42.27
CA MET A 1 -13.76 17.97 -41.19
C MET A 1 -12.82 17.40 -40.13
N PRO A 2 -12.28 18.16 -39.18
CA PRO A 2 -11.38 17.67 -38.14
C PRO A 2 -12.09 16.87 -37.04
N GLY A 3 -13.31 17.23 -36.64
CA GLY A 3 -13.98 16.68 -35.47
C GLY A 3 -14.22 15.15 -35.44
N ARG A 4 -14.39 14.48 -36.55
CA ARG A 4 -14.66 13.03 -36.61
C ARG A 4 -13.43 12.17 -36.25
N ARG A 5 -12.20 12.67 -36.46
CA ARG A 5 -10.96 11.96 -36.11
C ARG A 5 -10.67 12.08 -34.63
N GLU A 6 -10.95 13.24 -34.02
CA GLU A 6 -10.75 13.51 -32.58
C GLU A 6 -11.76 12.72 -31.74
N GLU A 7 -13.03 12.66 -32.14
CA GLU A 7 -14.06 11.85 -31.47
C GLU A 7 -13.71 10.35 -31.47
N ASN A 8 -13.20 9.83 -32.59
CA ASN A 8 -12.75 8.44 -32.70
C ASN A 8 -11.48 8.15 -31.89
N ALA A 9 -10.61 9.14 -31.70
CA ALA A 9 -9.43 9.01 -30.82
C ALA A 9 -9.84 8.95 -29.36
N GLY A 10 -10.75 9.81 -28.94
CA GLY A 10 -11.29 9.82 -27.58
C GLY A 10 -11.98 8.50 -27.20
N LYS A 11 -12.85 7.98 -28.06
CA LYS A 11 -13.51 6.68 -27.86
C LYS A 11 -12.53 5.51 -27.74
N ARG A 12 -11.46 5.52 -28.54
CA ARG A 12 -10.41 4.49 -28.43
C ARG A 12 -9.64 4.60 -27.12
N MET A 13 -9.31 5.83 -26.70
CA MET A 13 -8.63 6.09 -25.44
C MET A 13 -9.44 5.60 -24.24
N LEU A 14 -10.74 5.92 -24.20
CA LEU A 14 -11.65 5.43 -23.15
C LEU A 14 -11.71 3.91 -23.11
N LYS A 15 -11.76 3.24 -24.27
CA LYS A 15 -11.73 1.77 -24.33
C LYS A 15 -10.42 1.19 -23.78
N HIS A 16 -9.28 1.83 -24.04
CA HIS A 16 -8.00 1.38 -23.48
C HIS A 16 -7.93 1.61 -21.97
N LEU A 17 -8.41 2.76 -21.49
CA LEU A 17 -8.50 3.05 -20.05
C LEU A 17 -9.38 2.03 -19.33
N SER A 18 -10.57 1.76 -19.86
CA SER A 18 -11.49 0.73 -19.34
C SER A 18 -10.79 -0.64 -19.22
N ALA A 19 -10.05 -1.07 -20.25
CA ALA A 19 -9.32 -2.34 -20.23
C ALA A 19 -8.17 -2.35 -19.21
N ILE A 20 -7.53 -1.21 -18.96
CA ILE A 20 -6.50 -1.07 -17.92
C ILE A 20 -7.13 -1.17 -16.53
N LEU A 21 -8.23 -0.46 -16.28
CA LEU A 21 -8.96 -0.51 -15.02
C LEU A 21 -9.44 -1.93 -14.69
N GLU A 22 -10.00 -2.62 -15.67
CA GLU A 22 -10.44 -4.01 -15.52
C GLU A 22 -9.30 -4.95 -15.11
N LYS A 23 -8.11 -4.78 -15.70
CA LYS A 23 -6.93 -5.61 -15.38
C LYS A 23 -6.28 -5.27 -14.06
N SER A 24 -6.25 -3.98 -13.70
CA SER A 24 -5.60 -3.51 -12.48
C SER A 24 -6.46 -3.71 -11.22
N GLY A 25 -7.77 -3.90 -11.38
CA GLY A 25 -8.70 -3.97 -10.26
C GLY A 25 -8.84 -2.64 -9.50
N VAL A 26 -8.37 -1.53 -10.11
CA VAL A 26 -8.46 -0.20 -9.52
C VAL A 26 -9.89 0.32 -9.65
N ILE A 27 -10.41 0.88 -8.56
CA ILE A 27 -11.70 1.57 -8.51
C ILE A 27 -11.42 3.08 -8.52
N ILE A 28 -12.08 3.80 -9.42
CA ILE A 28 -11.98 5.26 -9.52
C ILE A 28 -13.18 5.89 -8.83
N PHE A 29 -12.94 7.01 -8.15
CA PHE A 29 -13.98 7.77 -7.48
C PHE A 29 -13.73 9.28 -7.58
N GLU A 30 -14.82 10.03 -7.44
CA GLU A 30 -14.83 11.45 -7.13
C GLU A 30 -15.48 11.65 -5.75
N TYR A 31 -14.94 12.56 -4.97
CA TYR A 31 -15.56 12.98 -3.73
C TYR A 31 -15.77 14.49 -3.74
N HIS A 32 -17.01 14.89 -3.69
CA HIS A 32 -17.44 16.27 -3.67
C HIS A 32 -17.44 16.78 -2.22
N ILE A 33 -16.39 17.51 -1.84
CA ILE A 33 -16.15 17.94 -0.44
C ILE A 33 -17.28 18.81 0.09
N LYS A 34 -17.82 19.74 -0.72
CA LYS A 34 -18.87 20.67 -0.29
C LYS A 34 -20.21 19.97 -0.03
N THR A 35 -20.54 18.95 -0.80
CA THR A 35 -21.83 18.23 -0.69
C THR A 35 -21.72 16.93 0.10
N ASP A 36 -20.50 16.57 0.54
CA ASP A 36 -20.20 15.30 1.22
C ASP A 36 -20.74 14.09 0.43
N THR A 37 -20.42 14.04 -0.87
CA THR A 37 -20.96 13.03 -1.78
C THR A 37 -19.81 12.28 -2.44
N LEU A 38 -19.80 10.95 -2.30
CA LEU A 38 -18.89 10.06 -3.04
C LEU A 38 -19.58 9.54 -4.29
N ILE A 39 -18.91 9.64 -5.43
CA ILE A 39 -19.30 9.06 -6.71
C ILE A 39 -18.24 8.03 -7.09
N ARG A 40 -18.65 6.78 -7.29
CA ARG A 40 -17.78 5.69 -7.74
C ARG A 40 -18.10 5.32 -9.18
N TYR A 41 -17.07 5.06 -9.95
CA TYR A 41 -17.19 4.70 -11.35
C TYR A 41 -16.93 3.21 -11.56
N ASN A 42 -17.68 2.62 -12.49
CA ASN A 42 -17.43 1.26 -12.97
C ASN A 42 -16.24 1.25 -13.96
N LYS A 43 -15.90 0.08 -14.46
CA LYS A 43 -14.79 -0.10 -15.43
C LYS A 43 -15.06 0.58 -16.79
N GLU A 44 -16.30 0.84 -17.13
CA GLU A 44 -16.73 1.58 -18.32
C GLU A 44 -16.68 3.11 -18.13
N LEU A 45 -16.25 3.58 -16.92
CA LEU A 45 -16.26 4.98 -16.49
C LEU A 45 -17.66 5.60 -16.42
N GLU A 46 -18.67 4.76 -16.15
CA GLU A 46 -20.03 5.20 -15.85
C GLU A 46 -20.22 5.23 -14.34
N VAL A 47 -21.10 6.10 -13.87
CA VAL A 47 -21.45 6.18 -12.44
C VAL A 47 -22.07 4.86 -12.00
N GLU A 48 -21.39 4.16 -11.09
CA GLU A 48 -21.85 2.90 -10.50
C GLU A 48 -22.64 3.15 -9.22
N VAL A 49 -22.10 4.01 -8.36
CA VAL A 49 -22.67 4.32 -7.05
C VAL A 49 -22.49 5.80 -6.73
N GLU A 50 -23.54 6.41 -6.18
CA GLU A 50 -23.50 7.74 -5.60
C GLU A 50 -23.95 7.66 -4.13
N ILE A 51 -23.11 8.11 -3.20
CA ILE A 51 -23.39 8.04 -1.75
C ILE A 51 -23.35 9.45 -1.18
N PRO A 52 -24.50 10.06 -0.93
CA PRO A 52 -24.58 11.34 -0.23
C PRO A 52 -24.30 11.16 1.27
N LYS A 53 -23.83 12.21 1.93
CA LYS A 53 -23.43 12.21 3.34
C LYS A 53 -22.43 11.10 3.66
N TYR A 54 -21.39 11.04 2.83
CA TYR A 54 -20.44 9.94 2.86
C TYR A 54 -19.66 9.86 4.17
N CYS A 55 -19.35 11.00 4.81
CA CYS A 55 -18.72 11.01 6.13
C CYS A 55 -19.58 10.36 7.22
N ASP A 56 -20.91 10.53 7.16
CA ASP A 56 -21.82 9.84 8.09
C ASP A 56 -21.87 8.35 7.77
N TYR A 57 -21.88 7.98 6.49
CA TYR A 57 -21.79 6.59 6.05
C TYR A 57 -20.50 5.93 6.57
N LEU A 58 -19.36 6.63 6.49
CA LEU A 58 -18.07 6.12 6.99
C LEU A 58 -18.08 5.87 8.51
N ARG A 59 -18.82 6.65 9.28
CA ARG A 59 -18.93 6.49 10.74
C ARG A 59 -19.73 5.25 11.13
N ASP A 60 -20.88 5.02 10.49
CA ASP A 60 -21.90 4.10 11.00
C ASP A 60 -22.14 2.87 10.14
N LYS A 61 -21.99 2.96 8.82
CA LYS A 61 -22.47 1.94 7.87
C LYS A 61 -21.40 1.31 6.98
N THR A 62 -20.17 1.71 7.16
CA THR A 62 -19.07 1.25 6.30
C THR A 62 -18.53 -0.11 6.72
N ARG A 63 -17.98 -0.83 5.75
CA ARG A 63 -17.15 -2.02 5.97
C ARG A 63 -15.73 -1.70 6.42
N ILE A 64 -15.34 -0.42 6.50
CA ILE A 64 -14.02 -0.02 6.97
C ILE A 64 -13.87 -0.39 8.46
N TYR A 65 -12.73 -1.01 8.77
CA TYR A 65 -12.39 -1.40 10.14
C TYR A 65 -12.48 -0.19 11.08
N PRO A 66 -13.06 -0.33 12.27
CA PRO A 66 -13.37 0.81 13.15
C PRO A 66 -12.21 1.77 13.38
N ASP A 67 -11.00 1.22 13.61
CA ASP A 67 -9.79 2.02 13.89
C ASP A 67 -9.31 2.84 12.67
N ASP A 68 -9.70 2.45 11.45
CA ASP A 68 -9.25 3.10 10.23
C ASP A 68 -10.26 4.12 9.70
N ARG A 69 -11.48 4.19 10.27
CA ARG A 69 -12.55 5.11 9.83
C ARG A 69 -12.13 6.57 9.89
N TRP A 70 -11.43 6.95 10.96
CA TRP A 70 -10.95 8.31 11.11
C TRP A 70 -9.95 8.71 10.01
N LYS A 71 -9.07 7.80 9.60
CA LYS A 71 -8.12 8.02 8.49
C LYS A 71 -8.87 8.26 7.19
N ALA A 72 -9.89 7.44 6.91
CA ALA A 72 -10.72 7.59 5.72
C ALA A 72 -11.44 8.94 5.72
N ILE A 73 -12.02 9.37 6.84
CA ILE A 73 -12.68 10.68 6.96
C ILE A 73 -11.69 11.82 6.73
N GLU A 74 -10.49 11.77 7.32
CA GLU A 74 -9.46 12.80 7.12
C GLU A 74 -8.96 12.83 5.67
N PHE A 75 -8.86 11.67 5.02
CA PHE A 75 -8.51 11.58 3.60
C PHE A 75 -9.57 12.25 2.72
N TYR A 76 -10.85 11.88 2.85
CA TYR A 76 -11.92 12.45 2.06
C TYR A 76 -12.16 13.94 2.36
N SER A 77 -11.87 14.39 3.58
CA SER A 77 -11.89 15.82 3.90
C SER A 77 -10.75 16.64 3.28
N GLY A 78 -9.83 15.99 2.57
CA GLY A 78 -8.65 16.62 1.95
C GLY A 78 -7.54 16.99 2.92
N ARG A 79 -7.63 16.59 4.21
CA ARG A 79 -6.59 16.86 5.21
C ARG A 79 -5.38 15.93 5.07
N ILE A 80 -5.61 14.69 4.66
CA ILE A 80 -4.54 13.76 4.28
C ILE A 80 -4.53 13.66 2.78
N LYS A 81 -3.40 13.97 2.15
CA LYS A 81 -3.25 13.95 0.69
C LYS A 81 -2.85 12.57 0.14
N GLY A 82 -3.02 11.50 0.96
CA GLY A 82 -2.71 10.12 0.58
C GLY A 82 -1.23 9.85 0.28
N PRO A 83 -0.87 8.61 -0.10
CA PRO A 83 -1.74 7.44 -0.01
C PRO A 83 -1.99 7.02 1.45
N ILE A 84 -3.13 6.42 1.70
CA ILE A 84 -3.44 5.79 2.99
C ILE A 84 -3.90 4.36 2.80
N ASP A 85 -3.51 3.48 3.70
CA ASP A 85 -3.99 2.10 3.73
C ASP A 85 -5.06 1.97 4.82
N ILE A 86 -6.19 1.36 4.45
CA ILE A 86 -7.33 1.06 5.33
C ILE A 86 -7.66 -0.41 5.24
N ARG A 87 -8.23 -0.96 6.31
CA ARG A 87 -8.76 -2.32 6.35
C ARG A 87 -10.27 -2.29 6.09
N GLU A 88 -10.73 -3.20 5.26
CA GLU A 88 -12.16 -3.46 5.06
C GLU A 88 -12.48 -4.87 5.53
N VAL A 89 -13.64 -5.04 6.17
CA VAL A 89 -14.16 -6.33 6.64
C VAL A 89 -15.39 -6.67 5.82
N ASP A 90 -15.40 -7.83 5.18
CA ASP A 90 -16.58 -8.33 4.50
C ASP A 90 -17.59 -9.01 5.45
N ASP A 91 -18.69 -9.46 4.90
CA ASP A 91 -19.79 -10.09 5.67
C ASP A 91 -19.37 -11.44 6.28
N ASP A 92 -18.34 -12.09 5.74
CA ASP A 92 -17.76 -13.34 6.23
C ASP A 92 -16.65 -13.12 7.26
N GLY A 93 -16.32 -11.87 7.56
CA GLY A 93 -15.26 -11.46 8.49
C GLY A 93 -13.86 -11.48 7.89
N TYR A 94 -13.72 -11.66 6.58
CA TYR A 94 -12.43 -11.56 5.91
C TYR A 94 -11.96 -10.09 5.87
N VAL A 95 -10.70 -9.88 6.24
CA VAL A 95 -10.08 -8.55 6.26
C VAL A 95 -9.23 -8.36 5.01
N SER A 96 -9.64 -7.40 4.18
CA SER A 96 -8.86 -6.93 3.04
C SER A 96 -8.20 -5.59 3.32
N ARG A 97 -7.12 -5.27 2.61
CA ARG A 97 -6.46 -3.95 2.67
C ARG A 97 -6.65 -3.20 1.38
N LYS A 98 -7.11 -1.96 1.52
CA LYS A 98 -7.34 -1.04 0.40
C LYS A 98 -6.43 0.16 0.56
N ARG A 99 -5.77 0.55 -0.52
CA ARG A 99 -5.00 1.79 -0.62
C ARG A 99 -5.83 2.84 -1.31
N LEU A 100 -6.03 3.98 -0.64
CA LEU A 100 -6.67 5.15 -1.20
C LEU A 100 -5.60 6.15 -1.61
N GLU A 101 -5.69 6.64 -2.85
CA GLU A 101 -4.75 7.62 -3.39
C GLU A 101 -5.51 8.77 -4.03
N THR A 102 -5.02 10.00 -3.80
CA THR A 102 -5.49 11.19 -4.50
C THR A 102 -4.75 11.33 -5.81
N VAL A 103 -5.47 11.37 -6.92
CA VAL A 103 -4.92 11.61 -8.26
C VAL A 103 -4.88 13.10 -8.55
N SER A 104 -5.98 13.82 -8.29
CA SER A 104 -6.06 15.26 -8.44
C SER A 104 -7.08 15.86 -7.47
N ILE A 105 -6.91 17.14 -7.21
CA ILE A 105 -7.86 17.94 -6.42
C ILE A 105 -8.21 19.15 -7.28
N GLU A 106 -9.49 19.35 -7.52
CA GLU A 106 -9.99 20.56 -8.13
C GLU A 106 -10.30 21.59 -7.03
N GLU A 107 -9.91 22.84 -7.28
CA GLU A 107 -10.17 23.96 -6.39
C GLU A 107 -11.23 24.86 -7.02
N ASP A 108 -12.08 25.41 -6.18
CA ASP A 108 -13.02 26.44 -6.60
C ASP A 108 -12.25 27.73 -6.87
N GLU A 109 -12.36 28.27 -8.08
CA GLU A 109 -11.62 29.46 -8.52
C GLU A 109 -12.01 30.70 -7.69
N GLU A 110 -13.25 30.79 -7.18
CA GLU A 110 -13.72 31.93 -6.40
C GLU A 110 -13.30 31.88 -4.92
N GLU A 111 -13.29 30.70 -4.32
CA GLU A 111 -13.01 30.52 -2.89
C GLU A 111 -11.61 30.02 -2.59
N GLY A 112 -10.85 29.53 -3.60
CA GLY A 112 -9.52 28.91 -3.43
C GLY A 112 -9.54 27.69 -2.50
N ARG A 113 -10.69 27.00 -2.41
CA ARG A 113 -10.87 25.81 -1.58
C ARG A 113 -11.06 24.58 -2.44
N SER A 114 -10.49 23.47 -2.00
CA SER A 114 -10.70 22.17 -2.63
C SER A 114 -12.19 21.83 -2.68
N CYS A 115 -12.70 21.52 -3.86
CA CYS A 115 -14.11 21.21 -4.06
C CYS A 115 -14.37 19.77 -4.50
N ILE A 116 -13.50 19.20 -5.33
CA ILE A 116 -13.61 17.81 -5.80
C ILE A 116 -12.25 17.14 -5.62
N LEU A 117 -12.25 15.99 -4.95
CA LEU A 117 -11.12 15.10 -4.85
C LEU A 117 -11.36 13.94 -5.82
N PHE A 118 -10.51 13.80 -6.82
CA PHE A 118 -10.49 12.65 -7.71
C PHE A 118 -9.43 11.67 -7.24
N GLY A 119 -9.80 10.42 -7.06
CA GLY A 119 -8.91 9.42 -6.48
C GLY A 119 -9.15 8.01 -6.99
N MET A 120 -8.33 7.11 -6.47
CA MET A 120 -8.42 5.69 -6.76
C MET A 120 -8.28 4.84 -5.51
N VAL A 121 -8.89 3.65 -5.56
CA VAL A 121 -8.78 2.60 -4.54
C VAL A 121 -8.17 1.37 -5.18
N THR A 122 -7.11 0.86 -4.58
CA THR A 122 -6.42 -0.36 -5.02
C THR A 122 -6.47 -1.41 -3.93
N ASP A 123 -6.72 -2.66 -4.29
CA ASP A 123 -6.58 -3.79 -3.36
C ASP A 123 -5.11 -4.15 -3.21
N VAL A 124 -4.57 -3.95 -2.01
CA VAL A 124 -3.16 -4.25 -1.66
C VAL A 124 -3.04 -5.41 -0.68
N THR A 125 -4.10 -6.21 -0.53
CA THR A 125 -4.14 -7.35 0.40
C THR A 125 -3.03 -8.36 0.12
N GLY A 126 -2.79 -8.66 -1.16
CA GLY A 126 -1.75 -9.59 -1.59
C GLY A 126 -0.34 -9.08 -1.28
N GLU A 127 -0.07 -7.81 -1.56
CA GLU A 127 1.21 -7.15 -1.26
C GLU A 127 1.47 -7.18 0.25
N TRP A 128 0.49 -6.81 1.04
CA TRP A 128 0.59 -6.81 2.50
C TRP A 128 0.88 -8.20 3.08
N HIS A 129 0.20 -9.24 2.63
CA HIS A 129 0.48 -10.62 3.08
C HIS A 129 1.89 -11.06 2.71
N GLN A 130 2.40 -10.61 1.56
CA GLN A 130 3.76 -10.91 1.14
C GLN A 130 4.79 -10.20 2.02
N GLU A 131 4.59 -8.92 2.34
CA GLU A 131 5.44 -8.16 3.25
C GLU A 131 5.46 -8.78 4.65
N GLU A 132 4.30 -9.10 5.23
CA GLU A 132 4.19 -9.73 6.54
C GLU A 132 4.87 -11.10 6.60
N ARG A 133 4.82 -11.86 5.50
CA ARG A 133 5.55 -13.13 5.40
C ARG A 133 7.05 -12.92 5.40
N LEU A 134 7.54 -11.96 4.62
CA LEU A 134 8.96 -11.63 4.55
C LEU A 134 9.48 -11.10 5.89
N GLU A 135 8.71 -10.27 6.58
CA GLU A 135 9.08 -9.78 7.92
C GLU A 135 9.18 -10.92 8.95
N ARG A 136 8.27 -11.89 8.89
CA ARG A 136 8.32 -13.08 9.76
C ARG A 136 9.54 -13.94 9.46
N GLU A 137 9.84 -14.18 8.19
CA GLU A 137 11.03 -14.93 7.77
C GLU A 137 12.31 -14.22 8.24
N LEU A 138 12.42 -12.90 8.05
CA LEU A 138 13.55 -12.11 8.54
C LEU A 138 13.68 -12.11 10.07
N GLY A 139 12.54 -12.09 10.78
CA GLY A 139 12.53 -12.24 12.24
C GLY A 139 13.11 -13.57 12.71
N GLN A 140 12.73 -14.67 12.06
CA GLN A 140 13.25 -16.00 12.35
C GLN A 140 14.75 -16.10 12.11
N TYR A 141 15.24 -15.58 10.98
CA TYR A 141 16.70 -15.56 10.71
C TYR A 141 17.48 -14.78 11.76
N ARG A 142 16.95 -13.64 12.24
CA ARG A 142 17.61 -12.87 13.29
C ARG A 142 17.62 -13.59 14.63
N GLU A 143 16.58 -14.32 14.97
CA GLU A 143 16.52 -15.14 16.19
C GLU A 143 17.48 -16.34 16.12
N GLU A 144 17.59 -16.98 14.96
CA GLU A 144 18.55 -18.05 14.73
C GLU A 144 20.01 -17.57 14.83
N GLU A 145 20.33 -16.40 14.24
CA GLU A 145 21.65 -15.79 14.39
C GLU A 145 21.95 -15.41 15.85
N ALA A 146 20.96 -14.87 16.57
CA ALA A 146 21.13 -14.51 17.98
C ALA A 146 21.35 -15.74 18.87
N THR A 147 20.68 -16.86 18.60
CA THR A 147 20.87 -18.13 19.30
C THR A 147 22.21 -18.79 18.95
N CYS A 148 22.65 -18.71 17.71
CA CYS A 148 23.97 -19.18 17.30
C CYS A 148 25.11 -18.36 17.93
N ASN A 149 24.92 -17.05 18.11
CA ASN A 149 25.90 -16.18 18.78
C ASN A 149 25.92 -16.35 20.32
N GLY A 150 24.85 -16.88 20.91
CA GLY A 150 24.77 -17.17 22.36
C GLY A 150 25.31 -18.53 22.78
N CYS A 151 25.37 -19.51 21.89
CA CYS A 151 26.01 -20.80 22.10
C CYS A 151 27.47 -20.69 21.62
N ALA A 152 28.42 -20.84 22.51
CA ALA A 152 29.86 -20.77 22.27
C ALA A 152 30.34 -21.67 21.09
N GLY A 153 30.11 -21.23 19.89
CA GLY A 153 30.48 -21.88 18.64
C GLY A 153 30.03 -21.07 17.45
N TYR A 154 30.79 -20.04 17.07
CA TYR A 154 30.66 -19.42 15.77
C TYR A 154 30.68 -20.49 14.67
N PRO A 155 29.81 -20.39 13.64
CA PRO A 155 29.89 -21.31 12.53
C PRO A 155 31.30 -21.30 11.99
N LYS A 156 31.89 -22.49 11.84
CA LYS A 156 33.29 -22.66 11.45
C LYS A 156 33.60 -22.07 10.09
N TYR A 157 32.53 -21.96 9.26
CA TYR A 157 32.60 -21.44 7.89
C TYR A 157 31.44 -20.50 7.65
N ASP A 158 31.66 -19.47 6.84
CA ASP A 158 30.61 -18.62 6.30
C ASP A 158 29.74 -19.48 5.37
N GLN A 159 28.42 -19.50 5.61
CA GLN A 159 27.47 -20.34 4.86
C GLN A 159 27.33 -19.93 3.40
N VAL A 160 27.62 -18.68 3.07
CA VAL A 160 27.50 -18.13 1.71
C VAL A 160 28.80 -18.36 0.90
N THR A 161 29.93 -18.13 1.52
CA THR A 161 31.23 -18.16 0.85
C THR A 161 32.02 -19.45 1.09
N GLY A 162 31.61 -20.24 2.07
CA GLY A 162 32.35 -21.44 2.49
C GLY A 162 33.72 -21.15 3.13
N LEU A 163 34.05 -19.90 3.39
CA LEU A 163 35.28 -19.47 4.02
C LEU A 163 35.14 -19.50 5.57
N LEU A 164 36.28 -19.65 6.24
CA LEU A 164 36.34 -19.54 7.70
C LEU A 164 35.75 -18.20 8.16
N SER A 165 34.83 -18.25 9.12
CA SER A 165 34.29 -17.00 9.69
C SER A 165 35.43 -16.16 10.30
N PHE A 166 35.34 -14.84 10.21
CA PHE A 166 36.40 -13.93 10.68
C PHE A 166 36.81 -14.19 12.13
N ASN A 167 35.88 -14.53 12.98
CA ASN A 167 36.14 -14.80 14.39
C ASN A 167 36.93 -16.13 14.55
N ARG A 168 36.63 -17.15 13.79
CA ARG A 168 37.36 -18.42 13.83
C ARG A 168 38.75 -18.28 13.22
N PHE A 169 38.87 -17.54 12.14
CA PHE A 169 40.16 -17.19 11.54
C PHE A 169 41.10 -16.51 12.57
N ARG A 170 40.55 -15.56 13.35
CA ARG A 170 41.30 -14.86 14.39
C ARG A 170 41.76 -15.82 15.51
N GLU A 171 40.90 -16.71 16.00
CA GLU A 171 41.26 -17.71 17.00
C GLU A 171 42.37 -18.67 16.50
N GLU A 172 42.31 -19.11 15.25
CA GLU A 172 43.33 -19.97 14.65
C GLU A 172 44.64 -19.21 14.47
N VAL A 173 44.61 -17.95 14.04
CA VAL A 173 45.81 -17.11 13.92
C VAL A 173 46.47 -16.87 15.31
N ASP A 174 45.68 -16.54 16.33
CA ASP A 174 46.18 -16.32 17.69
C ASP A 174 46.74 -17.63 18.31
N SER A 175 46.21 -18.79 17.92
CA SER A 175 46.72 -20.10 18.38
C SER A 175 48.03 -20.51 17.69
N CYS A 176 48.19 -20.10 16.43
CA CYS A 176 49.41 -20.42 15.64
C CYS A 176 50.57 -19.46 15.88
N CYS A 177 50.33 -18.27 16.40
CA CYS A 177 51.34 -17.27 16.70
C CYS A 177 51.24 -16.83 18.18
N PRO A 178 51.70 -17.67 19.13
CA PRO A 178 51.75 -17.23 20.52
C PRO A 178 52.72 -16.08 20.63
N VAL A 179 52.18 -14.86 20.84
CA VAL A 179 52.99 -13.69 21.14
C VAL A 179 53.74 -13.97 22.43
N SER A 180 55.06 -14.21 22.31
CA SER A 180 55.97 -14.33 23.48
C SER A 180 55.83 -13.05 24.29
N LYS A 181 55.19 -13.17 25.41
CA LYS A 181 55.23 -12.10 26.44
C LYS A 181 56.67 -12.08 27.02
N MET A 182 57.45 -11.07 26.62
CA MET A 182 58.58 -10.65 27.44
C MET A 182 58.10 -9.76 28.57
#